data_96efa5316dd9da75b944942af61677c0
#
_entry.id   96efa5316dd9da75b944942af61677c0
#
_cell.length_a   1.000
_cell.length_b   1.000
_cell.length_c   1.000
_cell.angle_alpha   90.00
_cell.angle_beta   90.00
_cell.angle_gamma   90.00
#
_symmetry.space_group_name_H-M   'P 1'
#
loop_
_entity.id
_entity.type
_entity.pdbx_description
1 polymer ?
#
loop_
_entity_poly.entity_id
_entity_poly.type
_entity_poly.pdbx_seq_one_letter_code
_entity_poly.pdbx_strand_id
1 'polypeptide(L)'
;MIRVRSLRKVYPGGTVALDGVDLDLAAGEFVALIGPSGAGKSTLLRCLNGLLAPTAGDVLVDGVSVGGASADELRRVRAGIGFVFQQFNLMRRLSVLENVLVGRLSRVPTFRSLLALFPAADVVRAHAVLERVGLEGLAGRRVDTLSGGQQQRVAIARALVQDPRVLLADEPMASLDPALAHTVLALLRRISQEDGLTVVTSLHVLELARLYGRRVVGIRAGRVVYDGPSDGLTDTVAERIFASRAA
;
A
#
# COMPACT_ATOMS: atom_id res chain seq x y z
N MET A 1 12.87 7.28 -6.34
CA MET A 1 11.54 7.66 -5.89
C MET A 1 10.54 7.42 -7.01
N ILE A 2 9.22 7.59 -6.77
CA ILE A 2 8.20 7.25 -7.78
C ILE A 2 7.79 8.50 -8.53
N ARG A 3 7.80 8.44 -9.86
CA ARG A 3 7.26 9.48 -10.76
C ARG A 3 6.21 8.87 -11.68
N VAL A 4 5.07 9.52 -11.78
CA VAL A 4 3.97 9.11 -12.65
C VAL A 4 3.78 10.20 -13.70
N ARG A 5 3.69 9.81 -14.97
CA ARG A 5 3.54 10.75 -16.10
C ARG A 5 2.42 10.32 -17.02
N SER A 6 1.42 11.17 -17.12
CA SER A 6 0.23 11.01 -17.99
C SER A 6 -0.38 9.61 -17.92
N LEU A 7 -0.39 9.03 -16.70
CA LEU A 7 -0.77 7.64 -16.47
C LEU A 7 -2.24 7.41 -16.84
N ARG A 8 -2.47 6.51 -17.77
CA ARG A 8 -3.81 6.12 -18.19
C ARG A 8 -4.01 4.61 -18.01
N LYS A 9 -5.16 4.23 -17.48
CA LYS A 9 -5.57 2.82 -17.37
C LYS A 9 -7.00 2.64 -17.83
N VAL A 10 -7.17 1.83 -18.87
CA VAL A 10 -8.46 1.39 -19.38
C VAL A 10 -8.57 -0.12 -19.16
N TYR A 11 -9.64 -0.57 -18.55
CA TYR A 11 -9.93 -2.00 -18.38
C TYR A 11 -10.59 -2.60 -19.62
N PRO A 12 -10.53 -3.93 -19.81
CA PRO A 12 -11.36 -4.61 -20.79
C PRO A 12 -12.83 -4.19 -20.60
N GLY A 13 -13.52 -3.86 -21.68
CA GLY A 13 -14.89 -3.29 -21.63
C GLY A 13 -14.93 -1.76 -21.64
N GLY A 14 -13.79 -1.07 -21.79
CA GLY A 14 -13.73 0.37 -22.05
C GLY A 14 -13.77 1.27 -20.82
N THR A 15 -13.86 0.72 -19.60
CA THR A 15 -13.88 1.51 -18.37
C THR A 15 -12.54 2.21 -18.15
N VAL A 16 -12.54 3.54 -18.18
CA VAL A 16 -11.36 4.38 -17.89
C VAL A 16 -11.26 4.53 -16.38
N ALA A 17 -10.25 3.90 -15.78
CA ALA A 17 -10.00 3.96 -14.34
C ALA A 17 -8.98 5.04 -13.94
N LEU A 18 -8.01 5.34 -14.83
CA LEU A 18 -7.07 6.47 -14.70
C LEU A 18 -7.00 7.18 -16.04
N ASP A 19 -6.97 8.51 -16.00
CA ASP A 19 -7.05 9.35 -17.18
C ASP A 19 -6.10 10.54 -17.09
N GLY A 20 -4.84 10.31 -17.42
CA GLY A 20 -3.79 11.33 -17.45
C GLY A 20 -3.35 11.76 -16.03
N VAL A 21 -3.04 10.80 -15.15
CA VAL A 21 -2.53 11.10 -13.82
C VAL A 21 -1.04 11.44 -13.88
N ASP A 22 -0.69 12.61 -13.35
CA ASP A 22 0.66 13.03 -13.04
C ASP A 22 0.84 13.11 -11.53
N LEU A 23 1.91 12.51 -10.99
CA LEU A 23 2.17 12.47 -9.55
C LEU A 23 3.66 12.20 -9.30
N ASP A 24 4.26 12.95 -8.40
CA ASP A 24 5.61 12.69 -7.89
C ASP A 24 5.54 12.35 -6.39
N LEU A 25 6.15 11.25 -5.99
CA LEU A 25 6.24 10.82 -4.60
C LEU A 25 7.71 10.91 -4.16
N ALA A 26 7.99 11.76 -3.20
CA ALA A 26 9.34 11.91 -2.63
C ALA A 26 9.63 10.85 -1.55
N ALA A 27 10.91 10.70 -1.18
CA ALA A 27 11.31 9.80 -0.10
C ALA A 27 10.78 10.28 1.25
N GLY A 28 10.31 9.36 2.09
CA GLY A 28 9.87 9.64 3.45
C GLY A 28 8.53 10.38 3.57
N GLU A 29 7.80 10.57 2.45
CA GLU A 29 6.47 11.17 2.49
C GLU A 29 5.41 10.21 3.04
N PHE A 30 4.47 10.75 3.82
CA PHE A 30 3.21 10.09 4.15
C PHE A 30 2.08 10.74 3.35
N VAL A 31 1.58 10.04 2.34
CA VAL A 31 0.56 10.53 1.41
C VAL A 31 -0.77 9.81 1.65
N ALA A 32 -1.80 10.58 1.93
CA ALA A 32 -3.19 10.10 1.97
C ALA A 32 -3.83 10.26 0.59
N LEU A 33 -4.20 9.15 -0.04
CA LEU A 33 -4.89 9.11 -1.32
C LEU A 33 -6.40 9.02 -1.09
N ILE A 34 -7.16 10.08 -1.41
CA ILE A 34 -8.60 10.14 -1.13
C ILE A 34 -9.44 10.27 -2.40
N GLY A 35 -10.71 9.94 -2.28
CA GLY A 35 -11.70 10.06 -3.35
C GLY A 35 -12.82 9.03 -3.19
N PRO A 36 -13.93 9.18 -3.93
CA PRO A 36 -15.06 8.26 -3.86
C PRO A 36 -14.69 6.84 -4.29
N SER A 37 -15.58 5.88 -3.99
CA SER A 37 -15.47 4.53 -4.55
C SER A 37 -15.43 4.59 -6.07
N GLY A 38 -14.54 3.78 -6.68
CA GLY A 38 -14.37 3.79 -8.13
C GLY A 38 -13.58 4.96 -8.70
N ALA A 39 -13.05 5.88 -7.87
CA ALA A 39 -12.26 7.03 -8.36
C ALA A 39 -10.94 6.67 -9.03
N GLY A 40 -10.42 5.44 -8.84
CA GLY A 40 -9.16 4.98 -9.41
C GLY A 40 -8.02 4.76 -8.40
N LYS A 41 -8.26 4.96 -7.09
CA LYS A 41 -7.22 4.86 -6.03
C LYS A 41 -6.49 3.51 -6.04
N SER A 42 -7.21 2.40 -5.94
CA SER A 42 -6.63 1.05 -5.97
C SER A 42 -5.93 0.74 -7.30
N THR A 43 -6.46 1.26 -8.41
CA THR A 43 -5.85 1.13 -9.73
C THR A 43 -4.51 1.85 -9.78
N LEU A 44 -4.43 3.08 -9.24
CA LEU A 44 -3.19 3.83 -9.15
C LEU A 44 -2.16 3.06 -8.30
N LEU A 45 -2.52 2.65 -7.07
CA LEU A 45 -1.61 1.90 -6.19
C LEU A 45 -1.07 0.63 -6.87
N ARG A 46 -1.91 -0.10 -7.61
CA ARG A 46 -1.49 -1.30 -8.36
C ARG A 46 -0.62 -1.00 -9.57
N CYS A 47 -0.78 0.16 -10.20
CA CYS A 47 0.13 0.60 -11.25
C CYS A 47 1.49 1.01 -10.67
N LEU A 48 1.53 1.65 -9.48
CA LEU A 48 2.78 2.09 -8.86
C LEU A 48 3.74 0.93 -8.57
N ASN A 49 3.23 -0.27 -8.24
CA ASN A 49 4.09 -1.45 -8.00
C ASN A 49 4.11 -2.44 -9.17
N GLY A 50 3.57 -2.06 -10.34
CA GLY A 50 3.55 -2.90 -11.52
C GLY A 50 2.65 -4.14 -11.45
N LEU A 51 1.71 -4.22 -10.49
CA LEU A 51 0.67 -5.27 -10.49
C LEU A 51 -0.32 -5.09 -11.64
N LEU A 52 -0.51 -3.85 -12.08
CA LEU A 52 -1.28 -3.51 -13.27
C LEU A 52 -0.38 -2.74 -14.25
N ALA A 53 -0.27 -3.22 -15.47
CA ALA A 53 0.37 -2.47 -16.53
C ALA A 53 -0.51 -1.29 -16.95
N PRO A 54 0.05 -0.08 -17.13
CA PRO A 54 -0.67 1.05 -17.69
C PRO A 54 -1.12 0.77 -19.14
N THR A 55 -2.17 1.46 -19.58
CA THR A 55 -2.59 1.45 -20.99
C THR A 55 -1.83 2.50 -21.79
N ALA A 56 -1.49 3.63 -21.15
CA ALA A 56 -0.62 4.68 -21.70
C ALA A 56 0.01 5.48 -20.53
N GLY A 57 1.00 6.30 -20.84
CA GLY A 57 1.80 6.96 -19.82
C GLY A 57 2.79 6.01 -19.14
N ASP A 58 3.45 6.46 -18.10
CA ASP A 58 4.49 5.67 -17.42
C ASP A 58 4.53 5.90 -15.92
N VAL A 59 5.06 4.89 -15.22
CA VAL A 59 5.43 4.93 -13.80
C VAL A 59 6.90 4.61 -13.70
N LEU A 60 7.69 5.55 -13.21
CA LEU A 60 9.12 5.37 -12.96
C LEU A 60 9.34 5.14 -11.47
N VAL A 61 9.94 4.02 -11.12
CA VAL A 61 10.36 3.70 -9.75
C VAL A 61 11.88 3.64 -9.72
N ASP A 62 12.50 4.61 -9.04
CA ASP A 62 13.97 4.77 -9.02
C ASP A 62 14.61 4.77 -10.41
N GLY A 63 13.92 5.36 -11.38
CA GLY A 63 14.37 5.45 -12.78
C GLY A 63 14.01 4.24 -13.65
N VAL A 64 13.44 3.18 -13.07
CA VAL A 64 12.96 2.01 -13.83
C VAL A 64 11.52 2.23 -14.28
N SER A 65 11.24 2.19 -15.57
CA SER A 65 9.90 2.26 -16.14
C SER A 65 9.15 0.95 -15.88
N VAL A 66 8.07 1.02 -15.11
CA VAL A 66 7.25 -0.16 -14.77
C VAL A 66 6.52 -0.72 -15.99
N GLY A 67 6.11 0.17 -16.92
CA GLY A 67 5.38 -0.23 -18.12
C GLY A 67 6.24 -0.99 -19.15
N GLY A 68 7.54 -0.70 -19.18
CA GLY A 68 8.51 -1.32 -20.11
C GLY A 68 9.45 -2.34 -19.46
N ALA A 69 9.33 -2.58 -18.15
CA ALA A 69 10.25 -3.42 -17.41
C ALA A 69 10.13 -4.91 -17.75
N SER A 70 11.26 -5.59 -17.83
CA SER A 70 11.34 -7.04 -17.86
C SER A 70 10.80 -7.67 -16.55
N ALA A 71 10.53 -8.98 -16.57
CA ALA A 71 10.06 -9.70 -15.39
C ALA A 71 11.03 -9.58 -14.19
N ASP A 72 12.34 -9.58 -14.46
CA ASP A 72 13.36 -9.47 -13.41
C ASP A 72 13.48 -8.04 -12.86
N GLU A 73 13.30 -7.03 -13.69
CA GLU A 73 13.22 -5.64 -13.25
C GLU A 73 11.97 -5.39 -12.41
N LEU A 74 10.80 -5.88 -12.83
CA LEU A 74 9.57 -5.82 -12.04
C LEU A 74 9.71 -6.53 -10.69
N ARG A 75 10.40 -7.68 -10.66
CA ARG A 75 10.67 -8.38 -9.39
C ARG A 75 11.52 -7.53 -8.44
N ARG A 76 12.55 -6.85 -8.97
CA ARG A 76 13.40 -5.92 -8.19
C ARG A 76 12.62 -4.71 -7.71
N VAL A 77 11.81 -4.10 -8.56
CA VAL A 77 10.91 -2.98 -8.18
C VAL A 77 9.98 -3.41 -7.06
N ARG A 78 9.29 -4.54 -7.20
CA ARG A 78 8.35 -5.07 -6.20
C ARG A 78 9.02 -5.45 -4.88
N ALA A 79 10.26 -5.90 -4.91
CA ALA A 79 11.03 -6.20 -3.69
C ALA A 79 11.31 -4.94 -2.85
N GLY A 80 11.34 -3.76 -3.48
CA GLY A 80 11.48 -2.45 -2.81
C GLY A 80 10.16 -1.80 -2.40
N ILE A 81 9.01 -2.41 -2.74
CA ILE A 81 7.69 -1.86 -2.46
C ILE A 81 6.86 -2.87 -1.66
N GLY A 82 6.57 -2.57 -0.41
CA GLY A 82 5.60 -3.32 0.38
C GLY A 82 4.17 -2.99 -0.06
N PHE A 83 3.29 -3.99 -0.13
CA PHE A 83 1.89 -3.77 -0.48
C PHE A 83 0.96 -4.40 0.55
N VAL A 84 0.08 -3.59 1.13
CA VAL A 84 -1.00 -4.01 2.03
C VAL A 84 -2.31 -3.96 1.27
N PHE A 85 -2.95 -5.12 1.09
CA PHE A 85 -4.20 -5.27 0.35
C PHE A 85 -5.43 -5.06 1.25
N GLN A 86 -6.51 -4.58 0.68
CA GLN A 86 -7.79 -4.36 1.34
C GLN A 86 -8.33 -5.62 2.04
N GLN A 87 -8.21 -6.80 1.43
CA GLN A 87 -8.68 -8.10 1.96
C GLN A 87 -7.57 -8.87 2.68
N PHE A 88 -6.53 -8.21 3.22
CA PHE A 88 -5.37 -8.78 3.90
C PHE A 88 -4.57 -9.78 3.04
N ASN A 89 -5.20 -10.60 2.21
CA ASN A 89 -4.61 -11.66 1.38
C ASN A 89 -3.67 -12.59 2.18
N LEU A 90 -4.07 -12.95 3.40
CA LEU A 90 -3.31 -13.83 4.27
C LEU A 90 -3.66 -15.30 3.99
N MET A 91 -2.68 -16.16 4.16
CA MET A 91 -2.86 -17.61 4.12
C MET A 91 -3.46 -18.07 5.44
N ARG A 92 -4.78 -18.25 5.48
CA ARG A 92 -5.57 -18.43 6.70
C ARG A 92 -5.12 -19.60 7.58
N ARG A 93 -4.65 -20.70 6.96
CA ARG A 93 -4.23 -21.93 7.67
C ARG A 93 -2.79 -21.87 8.16
N LEU A 94 -1.98 -20.94 7.69
CA LEU A 94 -0.61 -20.76 8.15
C LEU A 94 -0.58 -19.92 9.43
N SER A 95 0.52 -20.07 10.17
CA SER A 95 0.81 -19.24 11.34
C SER A 95 1.06 -17.79 10.96
N VAL A 96 1.04 -16.90 11.95
CA VAL A 96 1.42 -15.49 11.82
C VAL A 96 2.83 -15.36 11.28
N LEU A 97 3.78 -16.10 11.87
CA LEU A 97 5.18 -16.06 11.45
C LEU A 97 5.36 -16.50 9.98
N GLU A 98 4.73 -17.62 9.59
CA GLU A 98 4.79 -18.10 8.20
C GLU A 98 4.20 -17.06 7.23
N ASN A 99 3.07 -16.44 7.56
CA ASN A 99 2.50 -15.37 6.75
C ASN A 99 3.45 -14.18 6.59
N VAL A 100 4.15 -13.78 7.64
CA VAL A 100 5.15 -12.71 7.56
C VAL A 100 6.34 -13.14 6.70
N LEU A 101 6.85 -14.35 6.88
CA LEU A 101 7.98 -14.89 6.12
C LEU A 101 7.70 -14.98 4.61
N VAL A 102 6.43 -15.12 4.18
CA VAL A 102 6.06 -15.03 2.75
C VAL A 102 6.55 -13.72 2.13
N GLY A 103 6.62 -12.63 2.89
CA GLY A 103 7.19 -11.36 2.41
C GLY A 103 8.67 -11.45 2.01
N ARG A 104 9.41 -12.48 2.46
CA ARG A 104 10.84 -12.69 2.13
C ARG A 104 11.07 -13.54 0.89
N LEU A 105 10.02 -14.08 0.26
CA LEU A 105 10.15 -15.02 -0.87
C LEU A 105 10.97 -14.48 -2.04
N SER A 106 10.96 -13.17 -2.27
CA SER A 106 11.77 -12.54 -3.33
C SER A 106 13.30 -12.65 -3.10
N ARG A 107 13.71 -12.92 -1.86
CA ARG A 107 15.12 -13.00 -1.42
C ARG A 107 15.58 -14.43 -1.13
N VAL A 108 14.66 -15.39 -1.18
CA VAL A 108 14.95 -16.82 -0.91
C VAL A 108 14.96 -17.59 -2.24
N PRO A 109 15.96 -18.44 -2.50
CA PRO A 109 15.97 -19.30 -3.68
C PRO A 109 14.69 -20.15 -3.77
N THR A 110 14.14 -20.29 -4.98
CA THR A 110 12.85 -20.96 -5.24
C THR A 110 12.77 -22.36 -4.59
N PHE A 111 13.85 -23.14 -4.70
CA PHE A 111 13.93 -24.48 -4.09
C PHE A 111 13.72 -24.45 -2.56
N ARG A 112 14.34 -23.50 -1.84
CA ARG A 112 14.15 -23.36 -0.39
C ARG A 112 12.76 -22.84 -0.03
N SER A 113 12.20 -21.95 -0.85
CA SER A 113 10.86 -21.41 -0.62
C SER A 113 9.78 -22.50 -0.74
N LEU A 114 9.92 -23.44 -1.67
CA LEU A 114 9.02 -24.59 -1.81
C LEU A 114 9.00 -25.51 -0.57
N LEU A 115 10.12 -25.58 0.16
CA LEU A 115 10.25 -26.36 1.38
C LEU A 115 9.98 -25.52 2.66
N ALA A 116 9.52 -24.27 2.52
CA ALA A 116 9.35 -23.32 3.62
C ALA A 116 10.63 -23.12 4.48
N LEU A 117 11.82 -23.33 3.89
CA LEU A 117 13.11 -23.22 4.55
C LEU A 117 13.63 -21.77 4.46
N PHE A 118 13.28 -20.96 5.44
CA PHE A 118 13.77 -19.59 5.54
C PHE A 118 15.10 -19.53 6.30
N PRO A 119 16.05 -18.65 5.89
CA PRO A 119 17.25 -18.36 6.66
C PRO A 119 16.94 -17.90 8.09
N ALA A 120 17.77 -18.28 9.07
CA ALA A 120 17.59 -17.86 10.45
C ALA A 120 17.52 -16.33 10.60
N ALA A 121 18.29 -15.59 9.80
CA ALA A 121 18.25 -14.13 9.77
C ALA A 121 16.86 -13.58 9.36
N ASP A 122 16.16 -14.24 8.43
CA ASP A 122 14.81 -13.84 8.04
C ASP A 122 13.78 -14.13 9.13
N VAL A 123 13.95 -15.24 9.87
CA VAL A 123 13.10 -15.57 11.04
C VAL A 123 13.30 -14.54 12.15
N VAL A 124 14.54 -14.18 12.48
CA VAL A 124 14.83 -13.11 13.46
C VAL A 124 14.22 -11.79 13.04
N ARG A 125 14.37 -11.40 11.77
CA ARG A 125 13.74 -10.20 11.22
C ARG A 125 12.22 -10.24 11.31
N ALA A 126 11.59 -11.38 10.99
CA ALA A 126 10.15 -11.54 11.08
C ALA A 126 9.65 -11.35 12.54
N HIS A 127 10.36 -11.89 13.53
CA HIS A 127 10.03 -11.64 14.94
C HIS A 127 10.17 -10.18 15.32
N ALA A 128 11.25 -9.49 14.93
CA ALA A 128 11.43 -8.08 15.18
C ALA A 128 10.31 -7.20 14.56
N VAL A 129 9.87 -7.56 13.34
CA VAL A 129 8.73 -6.86 12.70
C VAL A 129 7.42 -7.16 13.43
N LEU A 130 7.20 -8.41 13.89
CA LEU A 130 6.02 -8.76 14.68
C LEU A 130 5.95 -7.99 16.00
N GLU A 131 7.06 -7.79 16.68
CA GLU A 131 7.16 -6.94 17.86
C GLU A 131 6.76 -5.49 17.54
N ARG A 132 7.28 -4.93 16.47
CA ARG A 132 6.97 -3.54 16.04
C ARG A 132 5.49 -3.31 15.75
N VAL A 133 4.77 -4.34 15.30
CA VAL A 133 3.33 -4.25 15.05
C VAL A 133 2.49 -4.73 16.24
N GLY A 134 3.11 -5.09 17.38
CA GLY A 134 2.45 -5.54 18.61
C GLY A 134 1.80 -6.91 18.49
N LEU A 135 2.51 -7.88 17.88
CA LEU A 135 2.08 -9.26 17.66
C LEU A 135 3.14 -10.29 18.13
N GLU A 136 4.09 -9.90 18.96
CA GLU A 136 5.22 -10.75 19.42
C GLU A 136 4.78 -12.07 20.03
N GLY A 137 3.73 -12.07 20.83
CA GLY A 137 3.19 -13.28 21.48
C GLY A 137 2.32 -14.17 20.58
N LEU A 138 2.11 -13.78 19.29
CA LEU A 138 1.18 -14.46 18.40
C LEU A 138 1.84 -15.21 17.25
N ALA A 139 3.17 -15.25 17.20
CA ALA A 139 3.95 -15.79 16.06
C ALA A 139 3.53 -17.21 15.62
N GLY A 140 3.27 -18.11 16.58
CA GLY A 140 2.85 -19.49 16.32
C GLY A 140 1.34 -19.68 16.11
N ARG A 141 0.50 -18.64 16.31
CA ARG A 141 -0.94 -18.77 16.14
C ARG A 141 -1.34 -18.77 14.67
N ARG A 142 -2.38 -19.54 14.34
CA ARG A 142 -2.96 -19.52 12.99
C ARG A 142 -3.69 -18.20 12.74
N VAL A 143 -3.57 -17.68 11.53
CA VAL A 143 -4.15 -16.39 11.15
C VAL A 143 -5.68 -16.38 11.19
N ASP A 144 -6.34 -17.51 10.91
CA ASP A 144 -7.80 -17.63 10.96
C ASP A 144 -8.38 -17.54 12.38
N THR A 145 -7.54 -17.61 13.43
CA THR A 145 -7.96 -17.45 14.84
C THR A 145 -7.81 -16.02 15.36
N LEU A 146 -7.32 -15.10 14.52
CA LEU A 146 -7.04 -13.73 14.90
C LEU A 146 -8.24 -12.81 14.65
N SER A 147 -8.34 -11.71 15.42
CA SER A 147 -9.26 -10.61 15.13
C SER A 147 -8.89 -9.90 13.83
N GLY A 148 -9.82 -9.17 13.20
CA GLY A 148 -9.59 -8.40 11.99
C GLY A 148 -8.43 -7.42 12.12
N GLY A 149 -8.32 -6.70 13.24
CA GLY A 149 -7.21 -5.78 13.50
C GLY A 149 -5.87 -6.49 13.67
N GLN A 150 -5.85 -7.70 14.25
CA GLN A 150 -4.63 -8.51 14.31
C GLN A 150 -4.23 -9.01 12.92
N GLN A 151 -5.18 -9.50 12.11
CA GLN A 151 -4.94 -9.90 10.73
C GLN A 151 -4.38 -8.73 9.90
N GLN A 152 -4.92 -7.52 10.07
CA GLN A 152 -4.41 -6.32 9.42
C GLN A 152 -2.94 -6.07 9.80
N ARG A 153 -2.59 -6.16 11.08
CA ARG A 153 -1.21 -6.00 11.54
C ARG A 153 -0.28 -7.09 11.00
N VAL A 154 -0.76 -8.33 10.81
CA VAL A 154 0.01 -9.38 10.11
C VAL A 154 0.25 -9.00 8.65
N ALA A 155 -0.75 -8.45 7.94
CA ALA A 155 -0.57 -8.01 6.56
C ALA A 155 0.45 -6.86 6.45
N ILE A 156 0.43 -5.93 7.40
CA ILE A 156 1.44 -4.86 7.49
C ILE A 156 2.82 -5.45 7.78
N ALA A 157 2.95 -6.37 8.74
CA ALA A 157 4.21 -7.03 9.08
C ALA A 157 4.79 -7.78 7.86
N ARG A 158 3.95 -8.50 7.10
CA ARG A 158 4.36 -9.16 5.86
C ARG A 158 4.90 -8.19 4.81
N ALA A 159 4.35 -6.99 4.71
CA ALA A 159 4.86 -5.97 3.81
C ALA A 159 6.19 -5.36 4.32
N LEU A 160 6.30 -5.13 5.63
CA LEU A 160 7.47 -4.52 6.25
C LEU A 160 8.69 -5.45 6.30
N VAL A 161 8.49 -6.77 6.44
CA VAL A 161 9.61 -7.74 6.50
C VAL A 161 10.43 -7.77 5.21
N GLN A 162 9.86 -7.29 4.09
CA GLN A 162 10.58 -7.11 2.81
C GLN A 162 11.68 -6.07 2.90
N ASP A 163 11.68 -5.21 3.93
CA ASP A 163 12.57 -4.05 4.04
C ASP A 163 12.31 -3.05 2.89
N PRO A 164 11.06 -2.61 2.70
CA PRO A 164 10.69 -1.79 1.57
C PRO A 164 11.09 -0.34 1.78
N ARG A 165 11.31 0.40 0.67
CA ARG A 165 11.48 1.86 0.67
C ARG A 165 10.14 2.60 0.55
N VAL A 166 9.13 1.91 0.03
CA VAL A 166 7.77 2.42 -0.15
C VAL A 166 6.77 1.39 0.36
N LEU A 167 5.79 1.83 1.11
CA LEU A 167 4.63 1.03 1.52
C LEU A 167 3.37 1.59 0.87
N LEU A 168 2.74 0.78 0.05
CA LEU A 168 1.43 1.09 -0.54
C LEU A 168 0.35 0.34 0.25
N ALA A 169 -0.64 1.06 0.77
CA ALA A 169 -1.73 0.48 1.54
C ALA A 169 -3.07 0.80 0.89
N ASP A 170 -3.71 -0.23 0.33
CA ASP A 170 -5.00 -0.11 -0.35
C ASP A 170 -6.12 -0.36 0.65
N GLU A 171 -6.76 0.72 1.11
CA GLU A 171 -7.87 0.71 2.09
C GLU A 171 -7.60 -0.16 3.33
N PRO A 172 -6.48 0.07 4.04
CA PRO A 172 -6.05 -0.84 5.10
C PRO A 172 -6.99 -0.89 6.32
N MET A 173 -8.11 -0.17 6.27
CA MET A 173 -9.07 -0.06 7.38
C MET A 173 -10.50 -0.43 6.99
N ALA A 174 -10.75 -0.87 5.74
CA ALA A 174 -12.10 -1.06 5.19
C ALA A 174 -12.99 -2.03 5.99
N SER A 175 -12.40 -2.91 6.81
CA SER A 175 -13.12 -3.92 7.58
C SER A 175 -12.91 -3.76 9.10
N LEU A 176 -12.43 -2.59 9.55
CA LEU A 176 -12.11 -2.32 10.95
C LEU A 176 -13.09 -1.31 11.53
N ASP A 177 -13.33 -1.42 12.84
CA ASP A 177 -14.03 -0.37 13.58
C ASP A 177 -13.19 0.91 13.65
N PRO A 178 -13.80 2.07 13.96
CA PRO A 178 -13.10 3.36 13.98
C PRO A 178 -11.88 3.40 14.90
N ALA A 179 -11.93 2.76 16.06
CA ALA A 179 -10.81 2.77 17.02
C ALA A 179 -9.61 1.99 16.48
N LEU A 180 -9.86 0.82 15.86
CA LEU A 180 -8.82 0.03 15.18
C LEU A 180 -8.27 0.75 13.96
N ALA A 181 -9.10 1.48 13.21
CA ALA A 181 -8.64 2.30 12.08
C ALA A 181 -7.62 3.35 12.52
N HIS A 182 -7.87 4.06 13.61
CA HIS A 182 -6.93 4.99 14.21
C HIS A 182 -5.61 4.30 14.62
N THR A 183 -5.71 3.12 15.25
CA THR A 183 -4.54 2.34 15.68
C THR A 183 -3.66 1.95 14.49
N VAL A 184 -4.25 1.49 13.38
CA VAL A 184 -3.52 1.10 12.17
C VAL A 184 -2.84 2.31 11.51
N LEU A 185 -3.53 3.44 11.39
CA LEU A 185 -2.93 4.65 10.80
C LEU A 185 -1.83 5.25 11.68
N ALA A 186 -2.01 5.25 12.99
CA ALA A 186 -0.98 5.67 13.93
C ALA A 186 0.27 4.78 13.82
N LEU A 187 0.09 3.45 13.69
CA LEU A 187 1.17 2.50 13.45
C LEU A 187 1.91 2.82 12.14
N LEU A 188 1.19 2.98 11.03
CA LEU A 188 1.80 3.30 9.73
C LEU A 188 2.55 4.64 9.76
N ARG A 189 1.97 5.66 10.42
CA ARG A 189 2.62 6.97 10.57
C ARG A 189 3.89 6.89 11.41
N ARG A 190 3.85 6.17 12.54
CA ARG A 190 5.02 5.93 13.39
C ARG A 190 6.15 5.26 12.60
N ILE A 191 5.86 4.16 11.91
CA ILE A 191 6.84 3.44 11.09
C ILE A 191 7.42 4.33 9.98
N SER A 192 6.56 5.11 9.31
CA SER A 192 7.02 6.07 8.29
C SER A 192 8.03 7.07 8.86
N GLN A 193 7.78 7.58 10.06
CA GLN A 193 8.66 8.58 10.71
C GLN A 193 9.96 7.96 11.24
N GLU A 194 9.88 6.78 11.86
CA GLU A 194 11.05 6.09 12.44
C GLU A 194 12.03 5.59 11.36
N ASP A 195 11.51 5.04 10.26
CA ASP A 195 12.33 4.39 9.22
C ASP A 195 12.59 5.30 8.01
N GLY A 196 12.02 6.49 7.95
CA GLY A 196 12.02 7.30 6.72
C GLY A 196 11.26 6.63 5.57
N LEU A 197 10.33 5.72 5.88
CA LEU A 197 9.57 4.94 4.91
C LEU A 197 8.53 5.83 4.21
N THR A 198 8.53 5.82 2.88
CA THR A 198 7.46 6.46 2.11
C THR A 198 6.19 5.62 2.22
N VAL A 199 5.09 6.24 2.64
CA VAL A 199 3.79 5.57 2.77
C VAL A 199 2.77 6.25 1.88
N VAL A 200 2.07 5.47 1.05
CA VAL A 200 0.89 5.93 0.30
C VAL A 200 -0.29 5.06 0.72
N THR A 201 -1.26 5.66 1.39
CA THR A 201 -2.45 4.93 1.87
C THR A 201 -3.73 5.49 1.27
N SER A 202 -4.57 4.63 0.70
CA SER A 202 -5.90 5.06 0.27
C SER A 202 -6.87 5.08 1.44
N LEU A 203 -7.63 6.18 1.54
CA LEU A 203 -8.57 6.45 2.62
C LEU A 203 -9.92 6.88 2.04
N HIS A 204 -11.00 6.50 2.74
CA HIS A 204 -12.37 6.97 2.43
C HIS A 204 -12.85 8.04 3.40
N VAL A 205 -12.24 8.13 4.58
CA VAL A 205 -12.66 9.01 5.67
C VAL A 205 -11.79 10.27 5.63
N LEU A 206 -12.42 11.40 5.38
CA LEU A 206 -11.76 12.69 5.22
C LEU A 206 -11.02 13.14 6.48
N GLU A 207 -11.62 12.93 7.64
CA GLU A 207 -11.06 13.27 8.94
C GLU A 207 -9.74 12.53 9.19
N LEU A 208 -9.66 11.25 8.78
CA LEU A 208 -8.44 10.46 8.90
C LEU A 208 -7.35 10.97 7.95
N ALA A 209 -7.73 11.42 6.75
CA ALA A 209 -6.77 12.02 5.82
C ALA A 209 -6.21 13.35 6.35
N ARG A 210 -7.06 14.18 6.97
CA ARG A 210 -6.63 15.42 7.65
C ARG A 210 -5.71 15.15 8.84
N LEU A 211 -6.04 14.14 9.64
CA LEU A 211 -5.31 13.83 10.89
C LEU A 211 -3.94 13.16 10.65
N TYR A 212 -3.89 12.21 9.71
CA TYR A 212 -2.70 11.37 9.50
C TYR A 212 -1.89 11.75 8.27
N GLY A 213 -2.50 12.26 7.20
CA GLY A 213 -1.81 12.70 6.01
C GLY A 213 -0.98 13.96 6.25
N ARG A 214 0.27 14.00 5.78
CA ARG A 214 1.01 15.25 5.61
C ARG A 214 0.69 15.89 4.27
N ARG A 215 0.56 15.07 3.25
CA ARG A 215 0.15 15.41 1.90
C ARG A 215 -1.08 14.59 1.56
N VAL A 216 -2.02 15.22 0.91
CA VAL A 216 -3.27 14.60 0.46
C VAL A 216 -3.34 14.70 -1.05
N VAL A 217 -3.60 13.57 -1.70
CA VAL A 217 -3.87 13.50 -3.14
C VAL A 217 -5.32 13.08 -3.33
N GLY A 218 -6.12 13.99 -3.87
CA GLY A 218 -7.54 13.76 -4.17
C GLY A 218 -7.73 13.27 -5.59
N ILE A 219 -8.33 12.08 -5.75
CA ILE A 219 -8.66 11.52 -7.07
C ILE A 219 -10.17 11.51 -7.28
N ARG A 220 -10.59 11.96 -8.46
CA ARG A 220 -11.97 11.90 -8.93
C ARG A 220 -12.00 11.50 -10.40
N ALA A 221 -12.82 10.50 -10.74
CA ALA A 221 -12.99 10.01 -12.11
C ALA A 221 -11.67 9.73 -12.84
N GLY A 222 -10.70 9.11 -12.13
CA GLY A 222 -9.38 8.77 -12.68
C GLY A 222 -8.39 9.91 -12.82
N ARG A 223 -8.70 11.12 -12.34
CA ARG A 223 -7.84 12.30 -12.42
C ARG A 223 -7.50 12.84 -11.05
N VAL A 224 -6.29 13.37 -10.89
CA VAL A 224 -5.91 14.12 -9.69
C VAL A 224 -6.62 15.48 -9.75
N VAL A 225 -7.40 15.78 -8.72
CA VAL A 225 -8.14 17.05 -8.60
C VAL A 225 -7.65 17.89 -7.42
N TYR A 226 -6.85 17.29 -6.55
CA TYR A 226 -6.16 17.98 -5.46
C TYR A 226 -4.81 17.26 -5.20
N ASP A 227 -3.77 18.03 -4.99
CA ASP A 227 -2.46 17.57 -4.53
C ASP A 227 -1.84 18.69 -3.68
N GLY A 228 -1.75 18.47 -2.38
CA GLY A 228 -1.29 19.49 -1.46
C GLY A 228 -1.26 19.03 0.00
N PRO A 229 -0.88 19.93 0.92
CA PRO A 229 -0.81 19.63 2.34
C PRO A 229 -2.22 19.38 2.92
N SER A 230 -2.28 18.61 4.02
CA SER A 230 -3.56 18.23 4.64
C SER A 230 -4.35 19.41 5.23
N ASP A 231 -3.68 20.49 5.64
CA ASP A 231 -4.31 21.72 6.11
C ASP A 231 -4.99 22.51 4.98
N GLY A 232 -4.55 22.37 3.73
CA GLY A 232 -5.20 22.89 2.55
C GLY A 232 -6.46 22.12 2.12
N LEU A 233 -6.80 21.00 2.78
CA LEU A 233 -7.97 20.20 2.50
C LEU A 233 -9.21 20.82 3.15
N THR A 234 -9.66 21.97 2.63
CA THR A 234 -10.88 22.66 3.06
C THR A 234 -12.15 21.89 2.68
N ASP A 235 -13.30 22.26 3.26
CA ASP A 235 -14.56 21.61 2.91
C ASP A 235 -14.92 21.79 1.44
N THR A 236 -14.64 22.97 0.85
CA THR A 236 -14.82 23.22 -0.59
C THR A 236 -13.94 22.28 -1.44
N VAL A 237 -12.69 22.01 -1.02
CA VAL A 237 -11.81 21.07 -1.71
C VAL A 237 -12.35 19.65 -1.57
N ALA A 238 -12.82 19.29 -0.38
CA ALA A 238 -13.43 17.99 -0.12
C ALA A 238 -14.67 17.75 -0.97
N GLU A 239 -15.58 18.73 -1.03
CA GLU A 239 -16.75 18.69 -1.91
C GLU A 239 -16.36 18.47 -3.38
N ARG A 240 -15.34 19.17 -3.87
CA ARG A 240 -14.84 18.98 -5.23
C ARG A 240 -14.31 17.56 -5.49
N ILE A 241 -13.65 16.96 -4.50
CA ILE A 241 -13.13 15.59 -4.59
C ILE A 241 -14.28 14.58 -4.59
N PHE A 242 -15.24 14.74 -3.66
CA PHE A 242 -16.31 13.78 -3.41
C PHE A 242 -17.62 14.08 -4.15
N ALA A 243 -17.73 15.22 -4.87
CA ALA A 243 -18.92 15.52 -5.64
C ALA A 243 -19.30 14.32 -6.54
N SER A 244 -20.53 13.84 -6.43
CA SER A 244 -21.07 12.86 -7.36
C SER A 244 -21.02 13.41 -8.78
N ARG A 245 -20.79 12.56 -9.79
CA ARG A 245 -21.12 12.95 -11.16
C ARG A 245 -22.61 13.31 -11.16
N ALA A 246 -22.94 14.54 -11.48
CA ALA A 246 -24.30 14.82 -11.94
C ALA A 246 -24.56 13.86 -13.12
N ALA A 247 -25.61 13.08 -13.00
CA ALA A 247 -26.04 12.10 -13.98
C ALA A 247 -26.33 12.77 -15.32
#